data_b1815a237f3cc7ba1bf001d317d23577
#
_entry.id   b1815a237f3cc7ba1bf001d317d23577
#
_cell.length_a   1.000
_cell.length_b   1.000
_cell.length_c   1.000
_cell.angle_alpha   90.00
_cell.angle_beta   90.00
_cell.angle_gamma   90.00
#
_symmetry.space_group_name_H-M   'P 1'
#
loop_
_entity.id
_entity.type
_entity.pdbx_description
1 polymer ?
#
loop_
_entity_poly.entity_id
_entity_poly.type
_entity_poly.pdbx_seq_one_letter_code
_entity_poly.pdbx_strand_id
1 'polypeptide(L)'
;MSDINKVVLAYSGGLDTSVILKWLQDTYQCEVVTFTADLGQGEELEPARQKALQFGIKPENIFIDDLREEFVRDFVFPMFRANTVYEGEYLLGTSIARPLIAKRQIEIANLTGADAVSHGATGKGNDQVRFELGYYGLKPDVKVIAPWREWDLLSREKLLAYAEKNGIPVDMKHKNGGAPYSMDANLLHISFEGRHLENPSAEAEESMWRWSVSPEAAPDAPEYLDVEFERGDIVALNGVRLKAHEVLAKLNELGGKHGIGRLDLVENRYVGMKSRGCYETPGGTIILKAHRAIESITLDREVAHLKDDLMPRYASMIYNGYWWAPERKALQTLIDYTQQSVNGWVRLKLYKGNVIVVSRDSKTNSLFDMNIATFDDDGGAYNQADAGGFIKLNALRMRIAGRMNK
;
A
#
# COMPACT_ATOMS: atom_id res chain seq x y z
N MET A 1 6.22 -10.82 36.63
CA MET A 1 5.65 -9.94 35.58
C MET A 1 6.74 -8.91 35.27
N SER A 2 7.04 -8.66 34.01
CA SER A 2 8.00 -7.60 33.65
C SER A 2 7.41 -6.25 34.07
N ASP A 3 8.19 -5.42 34.74
CA ASP A 3 7.77 -4.07 35.15
C ASP A 3 7.55 -3.20 33.90
N ILE A 4 6.32 -3.21 33.39
CA ILE A 4 5.88 -2.33 32.32
C ILE A 4 5.05 -1.22 32.99
N ASN A 5 5.56 0.01 32.92
CA ASN A 5 4.93 1.17 33.54
C ASN A 5 4.14 2.00 32.54
N LYS A 6 4.54 1.97 31.26
CA LYS A 6 3.91 2.76 30.20
C LYS A 6 3.94 2.04 28.86
N VAL A 7 2.82 2.03 28.13
CA VAL A 7 2.64 1.37 26.85
C VAL A 7 2.07 2.35 25.82
N VAL A 8 2.62 2.37 24.61
CA VAL A 8 2.00 3.05 23.45
C VAL A 8 1.15 2.07 22.67
N LEU A 9 -0.14 2.32 22.58
CA LEU A 9 -1.11 1.50 21.85
C LEU A 9 -1.43 2.14 20.50
N ALA A 10 -1.29 1.38 19.40
CA ALA A 10 -1.91 1.74 18.12
C ALA A 10 -3.43 1.64 18.26
N TYR A 11 -4.10 2.80 18.25
CA TYR A 11 -5.49 2.96 18.68
C TYR A 11 -6.35 3.52 17.56
N SER A 12 -7.36 2.77 17.13
CA SER A 12 -8.31 3.20 16.10
C SER A 12 -9.63 3.75 16.68
N GLY A 13 -9.86 3.61 17.99
CA GLY A 13 -11.15 3.94 18.61
C GLY A 13 -12.25 2.91 18.33
N GLY A 14 -11.96 1.83 17.59
CA GLY A 14 -12.87 0.71 17.36
C GLY A 14 -13.06 -0.17 18.61
N LEU A 15 -13.96 -1.16 18.51
CA LEU A 15 -14.25 -2.07 19.62
C LEU A 15 -12.98 -2.79 20.12
N ASP A 16 -12.25 -3.43 19.21
CA ASP A 16 -11.10 -4.27 19.55
C ASP A 16 -10.01 -3.46 20.27
N THR A 17 -9.64 -2.29 19.74
CA THR A 17 -8.62 -1.44 20.35
C THR A 17 -9.08 -0.79 21.64
N SER A 18 -10.39 -0.54 21.81
CA SER A 18 -10.96 -0.04 23.08
C SER A 18 -10.94 -1.12 24.17
N VAL A 19 -11.23 -2.37 23.81
CA VAL A 19 -11.08 -3.52 24.74
C VAL A 19 -9.61 -3.71 25.12
N ILE A 20 -8.70 -3.64 24.14
CA ILE A 20 -7.24 -3.73 24.36
C ILE A 20 -6.76 -2.64 25.32
N LEU A 21 -7.20 -1.40 25.13
CA LEU A 21 -6.83 -0.29 26.00
C LEU A 21 -7.17 -0.59 27.47
N LYS A 22 -8.41 -0.99 27.72
CA LYS A 22 -8.87 -1.34 29.06
C LYS A 22 -8.13 -2.56 29.64
N TRP A 23 -7.93 -3.59 28.81
CA TRP A 23 -7.21 -4.81 29.20
C TRP A 23 -5.75 -4.51 29.58
N LEU A 24 -5.06 -3.62 28.85
CA LEU A 24 -3.69 -3.18 29.19
C LEU A 24 -3.65 -2.50 30.58
N GLN A 25 -4.59 -1.58 30.82
CA GLN A 25 -4.70 -0.90 32.13
C GLN A 25 -4.92 -1.89 33.27
N ASP A 26 -5.80 -2.88 33.09
CA ASP A 26 -6.16 -3.83 34.15
C ASP A 26 -5.10 -4.91 34.37
N THR A 27 -4.48 -5.41 33.28
CA THR A 27 -3.55 -6.54 33.35
C THR A 27 -2.14 -6.11 33.78
N TYR A 28 -1.67 -5.00 33.23
CA TYR A 28 -0.31 -4.52 33.47
C TYR A 28 -0.26 -3.40 34.54
N GLN A 29 -1.40 -2.85 34.94
CA GLN A 29 -1.49 -1.72 35.88
C GLN A 29 -0.61 -0.54 35.41
N CYS A 30 -0.55 -0.32 34.08
CA CYS A 30 0.36 0.61 33.43
C CYS A 30 -0.39 1.84 32.88
N GLU A 31 0.36 2.91 32.66
CA GLU A 31 -0.12 4.08 31.90
C GLU A 31 -0.20 3.73 30.40
N VAL A 32 -1.32 4.04 29.75
CA VAL A 32 -1.49 3.84 28.32
C VAL A 32 -1.43 5.17 27.58
N VAL A 33 -0.60 5.22 26.56
CA VAL A 33 -0.53 6.29 25.57
C VAL A 33 -1.24 5.79 24.32
N THR A 34 -2.20 6.53 23.78
CA THR A 34 -2.91 6.17 22.54
C THR A 34 -2.31 6.90 21.35
N PHE A 35 -2.14 6.20 20.27
CA PHE A 35 -1.70 6.77 18.99
C PHE A 35 -2.64 6.38 17.86
N THR A 36 -3.18 7.39 17.17
CA THR A 36 -4.02 7.25 15.98
C THR A 36 -3.34 7.96 14.81
N ALA A 37 -3.09 7.24 13.74
CA ALA A 37 -2.53 7.79 12.51
C ALA A 37 -3.65 8.24 11.56
N ASP A 38 -3.59 9.47 11.06
CA ASP A 38 -4.35 9.90 9.89
C ASP A 38 -3.54 9.55 8.63
N LEU A 39 -3.98 8.53 7.92
CA LEU A 39 -3.46 8.11 6.62
C LEU A 39 -4.46 8.39 5.49
N GLY A 40 -5.49 9.21 5.74
CA GLY A 40 -6.55 9.50 4.79
C GLY A 40 -7.63 8.42 4.71
N GLN A 41 -7.89 7.73 5.81
CA GLN A 41 -8.93 6.69 5.90
C GLN A 41 -10.36 7.24 5.81
N GLY A 42 -10.53 8.57 5.84
CA GLY A 42 -11.84 9.23 5.73
C GLY A 42 -12.73 9.12 6.95
N GLU A 43 -12.25 8.57 8.05
CA GLU A 43 -12.94 8.50 9.33
C GLU A 43 -12.68 9.77 10.15
N GLU A 44 -13.67 10.15 10.95
CA GLU A 44 -13.50 11.25 11.91
C GLU A 44 -12.56 10.81 13.05
N LEU A 45 -11.43 11.50 13.22
CA LEU A 45 -10.42 11.17 14.23
C LEU A 45 -10.84 11.61 15.64
N GLU A 46 -11.68 12.62 15.73
CA GLU A 46 -12.18 13.16 17.00
C GLU A 46 -12.94 12.12 17.86
N PRO A 47 -13.76 11.21 17.31
CA PRO A 47 -14.38 10.14 18.10
C PRO A 47 -13.37 9.22 18.79
N ALA A 48 -12.20 8.94 18.17
CA ALA A 48 -11.15 8.16 18.82
C ALA A 48 -10.56 8.91 20.02
N ARG A 49 -10.33 10.23 19.88
CA ARG A 49 -9.89 11.09 20.98
C ARG A 49 -10.86 11.10 22.14
N GLN A 50 -12.15 11.29 21.86
CA GLN A 50 -13.19 11.33 22.90
C GLN A 50 -13.31 9.99 23.64
N LYS A 51 -13.22 8.88 22.93
CA LYS A 51 -13.19 7.55 23.56
C LYS A 51 -11.97 7.38 24.47
N ALA A 52 -10.77 7.76 24.02
CA ALA A 52 -9.57 7.69 24.85
C ALA A 52 -9.71 8.51 26.16
N LEU A 53 -10.26 9.71 26.07
CA LEU A 53 -10.55 10.54 27.26
C LEU A 53 -11.55 9.85 28.22
N GLN A 54 -12.58 9.18 27.70
CA GLN A 54 -13.53 8.42 28.50
C GLN A 54 -12.89 7.25 29.26
N PHE A 55 -11.81 6.67 28.72
CA PHE A 55 -10.99 5.66 29.41
C PHE A 55 -10.01 6.26 30.44
N GLY A 56 -10.06 7.56 30.68
CA GLY A 56 -9.18 8.25 31.63
C GLY A 56 -7.77 8.49 31.12
N ILE A 57 -7.54 8.37 29.80
CA ILE A 57 -6.27 8.73 29.21
C ILE A 57 -6.09 10.25 29.30
N LYS A 58 -4.96 10.68 29.82
CA LYS A 58 -4.65 12.12 29.94
C LYS A 58 -4.50 12.74 28.53
N PRO A 59 -4.93 13.98 28.32
CA PRO A 59 -4.83 14.65 27.02
C PRO A 59 -3.42 14.64 26.40
N GLU A 60 -2.39 14.76 27.22
CA GLU A 60 -0.98 14.72 26.80
C GLU A 60 -0.50 13.33 26.34
N ASN A 61 -1.27 12.28 26.62
CA ASN A 61 -1.00 10.90 26.22
C ASN A 61 -1.90 10.45 25.03
N ILE A 62 -2.59 11.37 24.38
CA ILE A 62 -3.42 11.10 23.21
C ILE A 62 -2.77 11.76 22.01
N PHE A 63 -2.19 10.95 21.13
CA PHE A 63 -1.53 11.39 19.90
C PHE A 63 -2.43 11.07 18.70
N ILE A 64 -2.72 12.07 17.89
CA ILE A 64 -3.41 11.95 16.61
C ILE A 64 -2.60 12.76 15.62
N ASP A 65 -1.92 12.08 14.70
CA ASP A 65 -0.98 12.72 13.79
C ASP A 65 -1.44 12.59 12.33
N ASP A 66 -1.42 13.71 11.61
CA ASP A 66 -1.61 13.73 10.16
C ASP A 66 -0.32 13.25 9.48
N LEU A 67 -0.33 12.03 9.00
CA LEU A 67 0.79 11.38 8.33
C LEU A 67 0.55 11.20 6.81
N ARG A 68 -0.47 11.82 6.24
CA ARG A 68 -0.87 11.62 4.84
C ARG A 68 0.24 11.96 3.85
N GLU A 69 0.92 13.10 4.07
CA GLU A 69 2.02 13.52 3.18
C GLU A 69 3.22 12.59 3.31
N GLU A 70 3.65 12.26 4.54
CA GLU A 70 4.75 11.32 4.78
C GLU A 70 4.42 9.95 4.20
N PHE A 71 3.19 9.48 4.36
CA PHE A 71 2.73 8.19 3.84
C PHE A 71 2.91 8.10 2.32
N VAL A 72 2.44 9.11 1.59
CA VAL A 72 2.51 9.05 0.12
C VAL A 72 3.93 9.32 -0.37
N ARG A 73 4.59 10.35 0.15
CA ARG A 73 5.93 10.77 -0.31
C ARG A 73 7.01 9.74 0.00
N ASP A 74 7.02 9.18 1.23
CA ASP A 74 8.15 8.40 1.74
C ASP A 74 7.89 6.88 1.73
N PHE A 75 6.64 6.44 1.49
CA PHE A 75 6.28 5.02 1.48
C PHE A 75 5.62 4.62 0.16
N VAL A 76 4.56 5.29 -0.27
CA VAL A 76 3.79 4.91 -1.47
C VAL A 76 4.59 5.20 -2.74
N PHE A 77 5.13 6.41 -2.91
CA PHE A 77 5.90 6.75 -4.12
C PHE A 77 7.16 5.90 -4.28
N PRO A 78 8.01 5.68 -3.23
CA PRO A 78 9.13 4.76 -3.33
C PRO A 78 8.73 3.35 -3.79
N MET A 79 7.59 2.86 -3.35
CA MET A 79 7.03 1.58 -3.79
C MET A 79 6.63 1.61 -5.27
N PHE A 80 6.02 2.70 -5.75
CA PHE A 80 5.65 2.84 -7.16
C PHE A 80 6.85 3.05 -8.08
N ARG A 81 7.97 3.65 -7.61
CA ARG A 81 9.23 3.69 -8.37
C ARG A 81 9.71 2.29 -8.77
N ALA A 82 9.42 1.28 -7.95
CA ALA A 82 9.68 -0.13 -8.26
C ALA A 82 8.59 -0.79 -9.14
N ASN A 83 7.52 -0.10 -9.51
CA ASN A 83 6.32 -0.68 -10.12
C ASN A 83 5.75 -1.86 -9.33
N THR A 84 5.73 -1.74 -8.01
CA THR A 84 5.50 -2.86 -7.09
C THR A 84 4.09 -3.40 -7.19
N VAL A 85 3.98 -4.69 -7.47
CA VAL A 85 2.72 -5.43 -7.50
C VAL A 85 2.95 -6.80 -6.85
N TYR A 86 2.18 -7.13 -5.83
CA TYR A 86 2.24 -8.45 -5.20
C TYR A 86 1.32 -9.42 -5.90
N GLU A 87 1.85 -10.62 -6.23
CA GLU A 87 1.13 -11.69 -6.92
C GLU A 87 0.41 -11.24 -8.21
N GLY A 88 0.99 -10.26 -8.91
CA GLY A 88 0.53 -9.81 -10.22
C GLY A 88 -0.53 -8.70 -10.20
N GLU A 89 -1.21 -8.44 -9.08
CA GLU A 89 -2.35 -7.54 -9.05
C GLU A 89 -2.42 -6.62 -7.83
N TYR A 90 -1.99 -7.07 -6.65
CA TYR A 90 -2.21 -6.35 -5.40
C TYR A 90 -1.21 -5.21 -5.18
N LEU A 91 -1.70 -3.99 -4.98
CA LEU A 91 -0.92 -2.76 -4.80
C LEU A 91 -0.53 -2.47 -3.33
N LEU A 92 -0.64 -3.45 -2.43
CA LEU A 92 -0.02 -3.45 -1.10
C LEU A 92 -0.50 -2.36 -0.11
N GLY A 93 -1.69 -1.79 -0.28
CA GLY A 93 -2.13 -0.64 0.51
C GLY A 93 -2.14 -0.85 2.03
N THR A 94 -2.56 -2.04 2.51
CA THR A 94 -2.48 -2.37 3.94
C THR A 94 -1.02 -2.57 4.38
N SER A 95 -0.25 -3.30 3.56
CA SER A 95 1.13 -3.68 3.91
C SER A 95 2.05 -2.48 4.04
N ILE A 96 1.91 -1.47 3.16
CA ILE A 96 2.77 -0.28 3.13
C ILE A 96 2.41 0.75 4.22
N ALA A 97 1.21 0.69 4.78
CA ALA A 97 0.79 1.57 5.86
C ALA A 97 1.43 1.21 7.21
N ARG A 98 1.58 -0.08 7.50
CA ARG A 98 2.04 -0.56 8.82
C ARG A 98 3.46 -0.13 9.19
N PRO A 99 4.46 -0.07 8.27
CA PRO A 99 5.80 0.44 8.58
C PRO A 99 5.83 1.89 9.06
N LEU A 100 4.98 2.77 8.51
CA LEU A 100 4.87 4.16 8.95
C LEU A 100 4.21 4.26 10.33
N ILE A 101 3.11 3.53 10.55
CA ILE A 101 2.44 3.50 11.85
C ILE A 101 3.42 2.99 12.92
N ALA A 102 4.16 1.91 12.65
CA ALA A 102 5.16 1.36 13.56
C ALA A 102 6.28 2.39 13.85
N LYS A 103 6.76 3.11 12.83
CA LYS A 103 7.77 4.16 12.98
C LYS A 103 7.29 5.23 13.96
N ARG A 104 6.10 5.80 13.71
CA ARG A 104 5.58 6.87 14.54
C ARG A 104 5.27 6.41 15.96
N GLN A 105 4.80 5.18 16.13
CA GLN A 105 4.57 4.59 17.44
C GLN A 105 5.86 4.43 18.26
N ILE A 106 6.97 4.03 17.64
CA ILE A 106 8.29 3.98 18.29
C ILE A 106 8.81 5.39 18.63
N GLU A 107 8.60 6.37 17.77
CA GLU A 107 8.93 7.78 18.06
C GLU A 107 8.19 8.30 19.29
N ILE A 108 6.88 8.02 19.38
CA ILE A 108 6.06 8.38 20.54
C ILE A 108 6.50 7.62 21.79
N ALA A 109 6.86 6.34 21.67
CA ALA A 109 7.38 5.57 22.80
C ALA A 109 8.68 6.18 23.35
N ASN A 110 9.57 6.63 22.47
CA ASN A 110 10.80 7.33 22.89
C ASN A 110 10.51 8.71 23.51
N LEU A 111 9.56 9.46 22.93
CA LEU A 111 9.14 10.78 23.42
C LEU A 111 8.52 10.71 24.83
N THR A 112 7.67 9.70 25.06
CA THR A 112 6.93 9.54 26.31
C THR A 112 7.64 8.69 27.36
N GLY A 113 8.79 8.11 27.01
CA GLY A 113 9.51 7.17 27.87
C GLY A 113 8.77 5.85 28.09
N ALA A 114 7.99 5.40 27.12
CA ALA A 114 7.24 4.16 27.23
C ALA A 114 8.15 2.92 27.14
N ASP A 115 7.85 1.93 28.00
CA ASP A 115 8.61 0.67 28.09
C ASP A 115 8.22 -0.32 27.00
N ALA A 116 7.00 -0.20 26.48
CA ALA A 116 6.43 -1.16 25.54
C ALA A 116 5.55 -0.48 24.49
N VAL A 117 5.30 -1.22 23.40
CA VAL A 117 4.32 -0.89 22.38
C VAL A 117 3.28 -2.02 22.25
N SER A 118 2.07 -1.69 21.81
CA SER A 118 1.00 -2.66 21.62
C SER A 118 0.24 -2.37 20.33
N HIS A 119 -0.29 -3.43 19.71
CA HIS A 119 -1.12 -3.35 18.51
C HIS A 119 -2.37 -4.24 18.63
N GLY A 120 -3.40 -3.93 17.83
CA GLY A 120 -4.66 -4.67 17.80
C GLY A 120 -4.74 -5.76 16.72
N ALA A 121 -3.64 -6.08 16.05
CA ALA A 121 -3.63 -7.09 14.99
C ALA A 121 -3.89 -8.49 15.55
N THR A 122 -4.77 -9.25 14.87
CA THR A 122 -5.11 -10.62 15.28
C THR A 122 -3.98 -11.59 15.02
N GLY A 123 -3.92 -12.70 15.78
CA GLY A 123 -2.91 -13.74 15.62
C GLY A 123 -2.98 -14.52 14.30
N LYS A 124 -4.04 -14.34 13.49
CA LYS A 124 -4.24 -14.98 12.18
C LYS A 124 -3.87 -14.09 10.99
N GLY A 125 -3.63 -12.79 11.23
CA GLY A 125 -3.34 -11.81 10.18
C GLY A 125 -1.85 -11.55 9.97
N ASN A 126 -1.50 -11.04 8.80
CA ASN A 126 -0.13 -10.59 8.49
C ASN A 126 0.26 -9.33 9.28
N ASP A 127 -0.69 -8.53 9.70
CA ASP A 127 -0.43 -7.22 10.30
C ASP A 127 0.35 -7.30 11.60
N GLN A 128 0.16 -8.35 12.42
CA GLN A 128 1.01 -8.59 13.58
C GLN A 128 2.48 -8.70 13.20
N VAL A 129 2.78 -9.41 12.11
CA VAL A 129 4.16 -9.56 11.61
C VAL A 129 4.71 -8.21 11.14
N ARG A 130 3.91 -7.45 10.40
CA ARG A 130 4.29 -6.13 9.86
C ARG A 130 4.59 -5.11 10.95
N PHE A 131 3.76 -5.05 11.99
CA PHE A 131 3.98 -4.19 13.15
C PHE A 131 5.25 -4.59 13.89
N GLU A 132 5.37 -5.84 14.28
CA GLU A 132 6.46 -6.30 15.13
C GLU A 132 7.81 -6.26 14.44
N LEU A 133 7.91 -6.68 13.17
CA LEU A 133 9.15 -6.52 12.40
C LEU A 133 9.52 -5.03 12.24
N GLY A 134 8.51 -4.16 12.10
CA GLY A 134 8.72 -2.72 12.10
C GLY A 134 9.29 -2.21 13.42
N TYR A 135 8.71 -2.64 14.54
CA TYR A 135 9.20 -2.24 15.88
C TYR A 135 10.63 -2.72 16.12
N TYR A 136 10.93 -4.00 15.89
CA TYR A 136 12.27 -4.55 16.10
C TYR A 136 13.31 -3.97 15.14
N GLY A 137 12.92 -3.63 13.92
CA GLY A 137 13.79 -2.96 12.97
C GLY A 137 14.18 -1.53 13.37
N LEU A 138 13.34 -0.86 14.17
CA LEU A 138 13.53 0.53 14.61
C LEU A 138 14.04 0.63 16.05
N LYS A 139 13.65 -0.27 16.92
CA LYS A 139 14.04 -0.33 18.35
C LYS A 139 14.17 -1.80 18.76
N PRO A 140 15.37 -2.42 18.59
CA PRO A 140 15.57 -3.88 18.76
C PRO A 140 15.13 -4.43 20.10
N ASP A 141 15.29 -3.66 21.18
CA ASP A 141 15.00 -4.10 22.55
C ASP A 141 13.62 -3.70 23.07
N VAL A 142 12.73 -3.21 22.18
CA VAL A 142 11.38 -2.80 22.57
C VAL A 142 10.54 -4.01 23.01
N LYS A 143 9.83 -3.87 24.13
CA LYS A 143 8.84 -4.87 24.54
C LYS A 143 7.57 -4.70 23.71
N VAL A 144 7.05 -5.80 23.17
CA VAL A 144 5.80 -5.80 22.40
C VAL A 144 4.75 -6.58 23.15
N ILE A 145 3.58 -5.97 23.34
CA ILE A 145 2.39 -6.62 23.89
C ILE A 145 1.41 -6.85 22.75
N ALA A 146 1.11 -8.12 22.48
CA ALA A 146 0.20 -8.55 21.42
C ALA A 146 -1.02 -9.25 22.03
N PRO A 147 -2.05 -8.52 22.48
CA PRO A 147 -3.15 -9.06 23.30
C PRO A 147 -3.83 -10.27 22.67
N TRP A 148 -4.03 -10.30 21.38
CA TRP A 148 -4.64 -11.45 20.68
C TRP A 148 -3.87 -12.78 20.84
N ARG A 149 -2.63 -12.76 21.28
CA ARG A 149 -1.84 -13.95 21.61
C ARG A 149 -1.72 -14.22 23.11
N GLU A 150 -2.16 -13.28 23.94
CA GLU A 150 -1.96 -13.31 25.39
C GLU A 150 -3.27 -13.52 26.17
N TRP A 151 -4.39 -12.99 25.65
CA TRP A 151 -5.69 -13.06 26.32
C TRP A 151 -6.56 -14.24 25.87
N ASP A 152 -7.67 -14.48 26.60
CA ASP A 152 -8.65 -15.52 26.28
C ASP A 152 -9.90 -14.99 25.53
N LEU A 153 -9.89 -13.70 25.13
CA LEU A 153 -11.00 -13.02 24.46
C LEU A 153 -11.00 -13.33 22.94
N LEU A 154 -11.02 -14.60 22.57
CA LEU A 154 -10.77 -15.08 21.21
C LEU A 154 -11.99 -14.99 20.26
N SER A 155 -13.14 -14.47 20.72
CA SER A 155 -14.33 -14.31 19.89
C SER A 155 -14.98 -12.95 20.07
N ARG A 156 -15.73 -12.53 19.06
CA ARG A 156 -16.51 -11.28 19.12
C ARG A 156 -17.48 -11.25 20.31
N GLU A 157 -18.09 -12.38 20.63
CA GLU A 157 -19.00 -12.51 21.77
C GLU A 157 -18.27 -12.25 23.10
N LYS A 158 -17.08 -12.81 23.27
CA LYS A 158 -16.24 -12.57 24.45
C LYS A 158 -15.79 -11.10 24.54
N LEU A 159 -15.43 -10.48 23.40
CA LEU A 159 -15.09 -9.06 23.37
C LEU A 159 -16.27 -8.17 23.77
N LEU A 160 -17.48 -8.47 23.26
CA LEU A 160 -18.68 -7.73 23.62
C LEU A 160 -19.04 -7.91 25.10
N ALA A 161 -18.96 -9.12 25.63
CA ALA A 161 -19.19 -9.40 27.05
C ALA A 161 -18.18 -8.68 27.96
N TYR A 162 -16.88 -8.65 27.54
CA TYR A 162 -15.87 -7.89 28.25
C TYR A 162 -16.15 -6.38 28.20
N ALA A 163 -16.55 -5.88 27.04
CA ALA A 163 -16.90 -4.47 26.85
C ALA A 163 -18.09 -4.07 27.76
N GLU A 164 -19.13 -4.88 27.76
CA GLU A 164 -20.32 -4.64 28.63
C GLU A 164 -19.95 -4.64 30.13
N LYS A 165 -19.19 -5.65 30.57
CA LYS A 165 -18.73 -5.76 31.96
C LYS A 165 -17.92 -4.56 32.42
N ASN A 166 -17.14 -3.96 31.52
CA ASN A 166 -16.22 -2.86 31.82
C ASN A 166 -16.79 -1.48 31.42
N GLY A 167 -18.06 -1.40 31.00
CA GLY A 167 -18.70 -0.13 30.63
C GLY A 167 -18.11 0.52 29.35
N ILE A 168 -17.52 -0.28 28.47
CA ILE A 168 -16.94 0.20 27.21
C ILE A 168 -18.09 0.50 26.23
N PRO A 169 -18.20 1.73 25.69
CA PRO A 169 -19.24 2.07 24.74
C PRO A 169 -19.11 1.23 23.45
N VAL A 170 -20.18 0.52 23.09
CA VAL A 170 -20.25 -0.28 21.86
C VAL A 170 -21.31 0.33 20.96
N ASP A 171 -20.90 0.70 19.74
CA ASP A 171 -21.85 1.21 18.76
C ASP A 171 -22.96 0.22 18.43
N MET A 172 -24.19 0.72 18.22
CA MET A 172 -25.37 -0.09 17.88
C MET A 172 -25.14 -0.95 16.63
N LYS A 173 -24.33 -0.48 15.67
CA LYS A 173 -23.90 -1.27 14.50
C LYS A 173 -23.19 -2.56 14.89
N HIS A 174 -22.40 -2.54 15.95
CA HIS A 174 -21.71 -3.72 16.48
C HIS A 174 -22.65 -4.67 17.22
N LYS A 175 -23.69 -4.17 17.89
CA LYS A 175 -24.70 -4.99 18.57
C LYS A 175 -25.59 -5.76 17.59
N ASN A 176 -25.90 -5.18 16.43
CA ASN A 176 -26.82 -5.74 15.41
C ASN A 176 -26.11 -6.61 14.35
N GLY A 177 -25.05 -7.33 14.71
CA GLY A 177 -24.35 -8.23 13.80
C GLY A 177 -23.13 -7.62 13.11
N GLY A 178 -22.89 -6.32 13.23
CA GLY A 178 -21.75 -5.60 12.66
C GLY A 178 -21.83 -5.38 11.14
N ALA A 179 -20.84 -4.72 10.57
CA ALA A 179 -20.72 -4.59 9.13
C ALA A 179 -20.59 -5.97 8.45
N PRO A 180 -21.12 -6.13 7.22
CA PRO A 180 -21.04 -7.40 6.48
C PRO A 180 -19.59 -7.79 6.12
N TYR A 181 -18.67 -6.84 6.18
CA TYR A 181 -17.25 -7.01 5.84
C TYR A 181 -16.37 -6.37 6.92
N SER A 182 -15.14 -6.88 7.09
CA SER A 182 -14.04 -6.14 7.71
C SER A 182 -13.49 -5.17 6.68
N MET A 183 -13.25 -3.93 7.05
CA MET A 183 -12.77 -2.89 6.16
C MET A 183 -11.56 -2.19 6.79
N ASP A 184 -10.51 -1.98 5.99
CA ASP A 184 -9.37 -1.14 6.32
C ASP A 184 -9.13 -0.14 5.18
N ALA A 185 -8.88 1.12 5.51
CA ALA A 185 -8.74 2.18 4.52
C ALA A 185 -7.55 3.09 4.82
N ASN A 186 -6.92 3.58 3.76
CA ASN A 186 -5.95 4.67 3.77
C ASN A 186 -5.94 5.33 2.38
N LEU A 187 -5.15 6.37 2.17
CA LEU A 187 -5.10 7.09 0.88
C LEU A 187 -4.79 6.20 -0.33
N LEU A 188 -4.10 5.07 -0.17
CA LEU A 188 -3.79 4.22 -1.31
C LEU A 188 -4.93 3.28 -1.68
N HIS A 189 -5.67 2.76 -0.67
CA HIS A 189 -6.72 1.78 -0.95
C HIS A 189 -7.81 1.71 0.13
N ILE A 190 -8.90 1.02 -0.22
CA ILE A 190 -9.79 0.36 0.73
C ILE A 190 -9.68 -1.15 0.51
N SER A 191 -9.59 -1.92 1.59
CA SER A 191 -9.69 -3.37 1.58
C SER A 191 -11.00 -3.84 2.24
N PHE A 192 -11.59 -4.88 1.66
CA PHE A 192 -12.78 -5.56 2.19
C PHE A 192 -12.46 -7.05 2.30
N GLU A 193 -12.69 -7.63 3.48
CA GLU A 193 -12.46 -9.06 3.72
C GLU A 193 -13.43 -9.64 4.74
N GLY A 194 -13.45 -10.97 4.86
CA GLY A 194 -14.22 -11.70 5.86
C GLY A 194 -15.67 -11.99 5.48
N ARG A 195 -16.35 -12.82 6.30
CA ARG A 195 -17.76 -13.20 6.19
C ARG A 195 -18.15 -13.70 4.79
N HIS A 196 -19.04 -12.97 4.08
CA HIS A 196 -19.52 -13.33 2.75
C HIS A 196 -18.37 -13.52 1.75
N LEU A 197 -17.30 -12.70 1.86
CA LEU A 197 -16.14 -12.78 0.98
C LEU A 197 -15.22 -13.98 1.29
N GLU A 198 -15.39 -14.66 2.43
CA GLU A 198 -14.62 -15.88 2.74
C GLU A 198 -14.94 -17.04 1.78
N ASN A 199 -16.13 -17.00 1.15
CA ASN A 199 -16.49 -17.93 0.10
C ASN A 199 -16.04 -17.40 -1.27
N PRO A 200 -15.01 -17.98 -1.90
CA PRO A 200 -14.51 -17.49 -3.18
C PRO A 200 -15.51 -17.69 -4.35
N SER A 201 -16.59 -18.45 -4.15
CA SER A 201 -17.66 -18.63 -5.14
C SER A 201 -18.76 -17.57 -5.01
N ALA A 202 -18.72 -16.71 -3.99
CA ALA A 202 -19.70 -15.66 -3.80
C ALA A 202 -19.25 -14.38 -4.52
N GLU A 203 -20.15 -13.75 -5.27
CA GLU A 203 -19.89 -12.46 -5.92
C GLU A 203 -19.81 -11.33 -4.89
N ALA A 204 -18.88 -10.39 -5.09
CA ALA A 204 -18.80 -9.19 -4.28
C ALA A 204 -19.99 -8.26 -4.60
N GLU A 205 -20.71 -7.84 -3.58
CA GLU A 205 -21.88 -6.99 -3.75
C GLU A 205 -21.52 -5.58 -4.24
N GLU A 206 -22.26 -5.02 -5.20
CA GLU A 206 -22.04 -3.66 -5.70
C GLU A 206 -22.09 -2.61 -4.56
N SER A 207 -22.94 -2.81 -3.57
CA SER A 207 -23.08 -1.94 -2.40
C SER A 207 -21.84 -1.87 -1.49
N MET A 208 -20.88 -2.81 -1.67
CA MET A 208 -19.65 -2.85 -0.89
C MET A 208 -18.68 -1.73 -1.27
N TRP A 209 -18.60 -1.40 -2.55
CA TRP A 209 -17.66 -0.43 -3.09
C TRP A 209 -17.96 1.00 -2.62
N ARG A 210 -16.92 1.75 -2.23
CA ARG A 210 -17.04 3.06 -1.57
C ARG A 210 -16.50 4.21 -2.40
N TRP A 211 -15.39 3.97 -3.08
CA TRP A 211 -14.69 5.00 -3.84
C TRP A 211 -15.03 4.99 -5.32
N SER A 212 -15.36 3.85 -5.86
CA SER A 212 -15.56 3.66 -7.29
C SER A 212 -17.01 3.31 -7.62
N VAL A 213 -17.49 3.86 -8.72
CA VAL A 213 -18.70 3.40 -9.36
C VAL A 213 -18.41 2.15 -10.19
N SER A 214 -19.44 1.36 -10.56
CA SER A 214 -19.24 0.30 -11.54
C SER A 214 -18.87 0.87 -12.92
N PRO A 215 -18.14 0.11 -13.78
CA PRO A 215 -17.85 0.56 -15.13
C PRO A 215 -19.09 0.94 -15.93
N GLU A 216 -20.23 0.27 -15.70
CA GLU A 216 -21.52 0.55 -16.34
C GLU A 216 -22.08 1.92 -15.90
N ALA A 217 -21.94 2.26 -14.62
CA ALA A 217 -22.40 3.52 -14.04
C ALA A 217 -21.44 4.70 -14.28
N ALA A 218 -20.21 4.41 -14.75
CA ALA A 218 -19.22 5.44 -15.05
C ALA A 218 -19.65 6.32 -16.25
N PRO A 219 -19.18 7.60 -16.32
CA PRO A 219 -19.54 8.51 -17.40
C PRO A 219 -19.27 7.93 -18.80
N ASP A 220 -20.16 8.23 -19.75
CA ASP A 220 -20.00 7.85 -21.17
C ASP A 220 -18.95 8.69 -21.90
N ALA A 221 -18.60 9.87 -21.36
CA ALA A 221 -17.53 10.69 -21.87
C ALA A 221 -16.21 10.36 -21.18
N PRO A 222 -15.12 10.11 -21.94
CA PRO A 222 -13.81 9.93 -21.35
C PRO A 222 -13.27 11.23 -20.74
N GLU A 223 -12.39 11.10 -19.75
CA GLU A 223 -11.65 12.20 -19.17
C GLU A 223 -10.15 12.05 -19.48
N TYR A 224 -9.51 13.15 -19.92
CA TYR A 224 -8.07 13.16 -20.20
C TYR A 224 -7.32 13.77 -19.04
N LEU A 225 -6.17 13.18 -18.72
CA LEU A 225 -5.34 13.55 -17.60
C LEU A 225 -3.87 13.62 -18.03
N ASP A 226 -3.23 14.76 -17.84
CA ASP A 226 -1.79 14.91 -17.97
C ASP A 226 -1.12 14.69 -16.61
N VAL A 227 -0.16 13.79 -16.57
CA VAL A 227 0.59 13.41 -15.37
C VAL A 227 2.05 13.73 -15.59
N GLU A 228 2.63 14.62 -14.78
CA GLU A 228 4.02 15.04 -14.87
C GLU A 228 4.90 14.34 -13.83
N PHE A 229 6.07 13.90 -14.25
CA PHE A 229 7.03 13.15 -13.46
C PHE A 229 8.35 13.89 -13.30
N GLU A 230 8.88 13.88 -12.07
CA GLU A 230 10.27 14.24 -11.76
C GLU A 230 10.89 13.09 -10.95
N ARG A 231 11.97 12.50 -11.49
CA ARG A 231 12.70 11.39 -10.85
C ARG A 231 11.79 10.24 -10.40
N GLY A 232 10.81 9.89 -11.24
CA GLY A 232 9.88 8.81 -11.03
C GLY A 232 8.66 9.14 -10.16
N ASP A 233 8.62 10.29 -9.49
CA ASP A 233 7.48 10.72 -8.69
C ASP A 233 6.57 11.65 -9.48
N ILE A 234 5.26 11.57 -9.24
CA ILE A 234 4.29 12.50 -9.82
C ILE A 234 4.35 13.82 -9.06
N VAL A 235 4.57 14.91 -9.80
CA VAL A 235 4.70 16.26 -9.24
C VAL A 235 3.60 17.21 -9.67
N ALA A 236 2.90 16.92 -10.78
CA ALA A 236 1.79 17.77 -11.25
C ALA A 236 0.73 16.93 -11.98
N LEU A 237 -0.50 17.41 -11.93
CA LEU A 237 -1.65 16.92 -12.69
C LEU A 237 -2.24 18.06 -13.49
N ASN A 238 -2.40 17.89 -14.80
CA ASN A 238 -2.89 18.93 -15.73
C ASN A 238 -2.16 20.28 -15.56
N GLY A 239 -0.83 20.23 -15.38
CA GLY A 239 0.03 21.41 -15.20
C GLY A 239 -0.03 22.06 -13.80
N VAL A 240 -0.81 21.51 -12.86
CA VAL A 240 -0.91 22.02 -11.49
C VAL A 240 -0.02 21.18 -10.58
N ARG A 241 1.01 21.80 -9.99
CA ARG A 241 1.87 21.13 -8.99
C ARG A 241 1.10 20.90 -7.69
N LEU A 242 1.24 19.70 -7.15
CA LEU A 242 0.55 19.24 -5.96
C LEU A 242 1.54 18.54 -5.00
N LYS A 243 1.18 18.51 -3.72
CA LYS A 243 1.87 17.65 -2.75
C LYS A 243 1.56 16.17 -3.03
N ALA A 244 2.39 15.27 -2.53
CA ALA A 244 2.24 13.84 -2.81
C ALA A 244 0.87 13.27 -2.42
N HIS A 245 0.38 13.60 -1.22
CA HIS A 245 -0.95 13.15 -0.78
C HIS A 245 -2.10 13.77 -1.58
N GLU A 246 -1.95 15.02 -2.05
CA GLU A 246 -2.95 15.69 -2.89
C GLU A 246 -3.03 15.05 -4.28
N VAL A 247 -1.88 14.64 -4.85
CA VAL A 247 -1.81 13.86 -6.10
C VAL A 247 -2.64 12.60 -5.96
N LEU A 248 -2.36 11.78 -4.94
CA LEU A 248 -3.04 10.49 -4.76
C LEU A 248 -4.54 10.67 -4.48
N ALA A 249 -4.92 11.65 -3.65
CA ALA A 249 -6.32 11.97 -3.39
C ALA A 249 -7.07 12.37 -4.67
N LYS A 250 -6.45 13.21 -5.52
CA LYS A 250 -7.05 13.62 -6.79
C LYS A 250 -7.17 12.47 -7.78
N LEU A 251 -6.17 11.59 -7.83
CA LEU A 251 -6.21 10.40 -8.67
C LEU A 251 -7.26 9.38 -8.19
N ASN A 252 -7.49 9.27 -6.89
CA ASN A 252 -8.58 8.46 -6.33
C ASN A 252 -9.95 8.99 -6.76
N GLU A 253 -10.15 10.31 -6.68
CA GLU A 253 -11.41 10.96 -7.12
C GLU A 253 -11.68 10.67 -8.61
N LEU A 254 -10.69 10.93 -9.46
CA LEU A 254 -10.80 10.72 -10.91
C LEU A 254 -10.99 9.25 -11.27
N GLY A 255 -10.19 8.37 -10.68
CA GLY A 255 -10.26 6.93 -10.92
C GLY A 255 -11.58 6.34 -10.45
N GLY A 256 -12.03 6.71 -9.24
CA GLY A 256 -13.31 6.27 -8.70
C GLY A 256 -14.51 6.69 -9.56
N LYS A 257 -14.53 7.95 -10.03
CA LYS A 257 -15.53 8.47 -10.97
C LYS A 257 -15.63 7.63 -12.25
N HIS A 258 -14.51 7.10 -12.74
CA HIS A 258 -14.45 6.31 -13.97
C HIS A 258 -14.46 4.80 -13.73
N GLY A 259 -14.76 4.33 -12.52
CA GLY A 259 -14.88 2.91 -12.19
C GLY A 259 -13.54 2.15 -12.22
N ILE A 260 -12.42 2.84 -12.01
CA ILE A 260 -11.07 2.29 -12.08
C ILE A 260 -10.65 1.75 -10.70
N GLY A 261 -9.90 0.65 -10.68
CA GLY A 261 -9.14 0.18 -9.52
C GLY A 261 -9.85 -0.78 -8.60
N ARG A 262 -10.95 -1.40 -9.02
CA ARG A 262 -11.56 -2.53 -8.32
C ARG A 262 -10.77 -3.81 -8.57
N LEU A 263 -10.56 -4.59 -7.51
CA LEU A 263 -9.82 -5.84 -7.55
C LEU A 263 -10.47 -6.85 -6.62
N ASP A 264 -10.59 -8.09 -7.06
CA ASP A 264 -11.02 -9.25 -6.28
C ASP A 264 -9.98 -10.35 -6.49
N LEU A 265 -9.24 -10.70 -5.44
CA LEU A 265 -8.17 -11.68 -5.55
C LEU A 265 -8.09 -12.60 -4.33
N VAL A 266 -7.49 -13.76 -4.55
CA VAL A 266 -7.10 -14.69 -3.48
C VAL A 266 -5.59 -14.65 -3.35
N GLU A 267 -5.10 -14.02 -2.28
CA GLU A 267 -3.68 -13.86 -1.99
C GLU A 267 -3.14 -14.94 -1.04
N ASN A 268 -1.84 -15.16 -1.09
CA ASN A 268 -1.16 -16.05 -0.15
C ASN A 268 -0.59 -15.24 1.02
N ARG A 269 -1.21 -15.36 2.20
CA ARG A 269 -0.73 -14.70 3.41
C ARG A 269 0.61 -15.26 3.87
N TYR A 270 1.47 -14.41 4.40
CA TYR A 270 2.78 -14.82 4.91
C TYR A 270 2.68 -15.82 6.08
N VAL A 271 1.60 -15.74 6.85
CA VAL A 271 1.28 -16.71 7.91
C VAL A 271 0.77 -18.05 7.40
N GLY A 272 0.77 -18.28 6.08
CA GLY A 272 0.64 -19.62 5.46
C GLY A 272 -0.76 -19.99 4.96
N MET A 273 -1.75 -19.10 4.98
CA MET A 273 -3.09 -19.38 4.45
C MET A 273 -3.42 -18.54 3.22
N LYS A 274 -4.34 -19.04 2.39
CA LYS A 274 -4.97 -18.25 1.35
C LYS A 274 -6.08 -17.38 1.95
N SER A 275 -6.22 -16.15 1.44
CA SER A 275 -7.26 -15.24 1.86
C SER A 275 -7.79 -14.45 0.67
N ARG A 276 -9.11 -14.38 0.53
CA ARG A 276 -9.73 -13.51 -0.46
C ARG A 276 -9.88 -12.12 0.11
N GLY A 277 -9.48 -11.12 -0.67
CA GLY A 277 -9.69 -9.70 -0.42
C GLY A 277 -10.23 -9.00 -1.66
N CYS A 278 -11.15 -8.06 -1.45
CA CYS A 278 -11.57 -7.12 -2.47
C CYS A 278 -10.99 -5.76 -2.16
N TYR A 279 -10.48 -5.07 -3.16
CA TYR A 279 -9.74 -3.83 -2.98
C TYR A 279 -10.22 -2.74 -3.93
N GLU A 280 -10.20 -1.49 -3.48
CA GLU A 280 -10.34 -0.32 -4.33
C GLU A 280 -9.03 0.46 -4.28
N THR A 281 -8.38 0.60 -5.44
CA THR A 281 -7.09 1.29 -5.60
C THR A 281 -7.10 2.21 -6.82
N PRO A 282 -8.04 3.16 -6.93
CA PRO A 282 -8.22 3.96 -8.14
C PRO A 282 -6.96 4.74 -8.52
N GLY A 283 -6.43 5.53 -7.57
CA GLY A 283 -5.23 6.34 -7.80
C GLY A 283 -3.99 5.50 -8.02
N GLY A 284 -3.81 4.43 -7.22
CA GLY A 284 -2.68 3.53 -7.38
C GLY A 284 -2.63 2.85 -8.75
N THR A 285 -3.79 2.47 -9.28
CA THR A 285 -3.90 1.89 -10.63
C THR A 285 -3.49 2.90 -11.71
N ILE A 286 -3.89 4.17 -11.57
CA ILE A 286 -3.50 5.24 -12.48
C ILE A 286 -1.99 5.51 -12.38
N ILE A 287 -1.43 5.61 -11.17
CA ILE A 287 0.01 5.83 -10.93
C ILE A 287 0.82 4.74 -11.60
N LEU A 288 0.52 3.46 -11.35
CA LEU A 288 1.26 2.34 -11.92
C LEU A 288 1.27 2.38 -13.44
N LYS A 289 0.12 2.67 -14.06
CA LYS A 289 0.01 2.73 -15.53
C LYS A 289 0.78 3.90 -16.11
N ALA A 290 0.69 5.08 -15.48
CA ALA A 290 1.41 6.27 -15.92
C ALA A 290 2.92 6.12 -15.74
N HIS A 291 3.38 5.59 -14.60
CA HIS A 291 4.78 5.41 -14.30
C HIS A 291 5.45 4.42 -15.28
N ARG A 292 4.84 3.27 -15.56
CA ARG A 292 5.33 2.35 -16.58
C ARG A 292 5.37 2.98 -17.97
N ALA A 293 4.44 3.88 -18.27
CA ALA A 293 4.43 4.57 -19.57
C ALA A 293 5.59 5.55 -19.73
N ILE A 294 5.95 6.35 -18.72
CA ILE A 294 7.10 7.24 -18.81
C ILE A 294 8.42 6.46 -18.79
N GLU A 295 8.54 5.41 -17.98
CA GLU A 295 9.72 4.54 -17.98
C GLU A 295 9.99 3.91 -19.34
N SER A 296 8.96 3.60 -20.12
CA SER A 296 9.13 2.96 -21.44
C SER A 296 9.95 3.78 -22.43
N ILE A 297 10.11 5.09 -22.20
CA ILE A 297 10.92 5.98 -23.06
C ILE A 297 12.14 6.57 -22.35
N THR A 298 12.27 6.37 -21.03
CA THR A 298 13.34 6.99 -20.24
C THR A 298 14.31 6.01 -19.60
N LEU A 299 13.98 4.71 -19.56
CA LEU A 299 14.88 3.67 -19.08
C LEU A 299 15.51 2.90 -20.22
N ASP A 300 16.81 2.61 -20.05
CA ASP A 300 17.51 1.63 -20.87
C ASP A 300 16.85 0.24 -20.73
N ARG A 301 16.87 -0.55 -21.80
CA ARG A 301 16.25 -1.86 -21.87
C ARG A 301 16.70 -2.78 -20.73
N GLU A 302 18.01 -2.89 -20.51
CA GLU A 302 18.56 -3.83 -19.52
C GLU A 302 18.28 -3.36 -18.09
N VAL A 303 18.26 -2.04 -17.86
CA VAL A 303 17.87 -1.44 -16.58
C VAL A 303 16.39 -1.69 -16.28
N ALA A 304 15.52 -1.53 -17.28
CA ALA A 304 14.09 -1.81 -17.15
C ALA A 304 13.82 -3.28 -16.79
N HIS A 305 14.49 -4.21 -17.51
CA HIS A 305 14.37 -5.65 -17.25
C HIS A 305 14.91 -6.02 -15.86
N LEU A 306 16.08 -5.53 -15.47
CA LEU A 306 16.65 -5.75 -14.14
C LEU A 306 15.67 -5.29 -13.03
N LYS A 307 15.05 -4.13 -13.21
CA LYS A 307 14.08 -3.61 -12.25
C LYS A 307 12.83 -4.49 -12.18
N ASP A 308 12.33 -4.96 -13.31
CA ASP A 308 11.18 -5.87 -13.36
C ASP A 308 11.49 -7.24 -12.74
N ASP A 309 12.71 -7.77 -12.91
CA ASP A 309 13.16 -9.02 -12.25
C ASP A 309 13.23 -8.89 -10.73
N LEU A 310 13.58 -7.72 -10.20
CA LEU A 310 13.68 -7.46 -8.76
C LEU A 310 12.33 -7.12 -8.11
N MET A 311 11.35 -6.66 -8.87
CA MET A 311 10.05 -6.21 -8.36
C MET A 311 9.31 -7.26 -7.54
N PRO A 312 9.19 -8.54 -7.94
CA PRO A 312 8.48 -9.55 -7.13
C PRO A 312 9.12 -9.77 -5.76
N ARG A 313 10.46 -9.71 -5.69
CA ARG A 313 11.18 -9.80 -4.41
C ARG A 313 10.89 -8.59 -3.53
N TYR A 314 10.95 -7.39 -4.10
CA TYR A 314 10.65 -6.15 -3.41
C TYR A 314 9.20 -6.14 -2.90
N ALA A 315 8.23 -6.56 -3.72
CA ALA A 315 6.82 -6.70 -3.35
C ALA A 315 6.63 -7.66 -2.17
N SER A 316 7.28 -8.83 -2.22
CA SER A 316 7.22 -9.82 -1.14
C SER A 316 7.80 -9.28 0.17
N MET A 317 8.86 -8.49 0.12
CA MET A 317 9.43 -7.87 1.31
C MET A 317 8.46 -6.88 1.96
N ILE A 318 7.76 -6.05 1.17
CA ILE A 318 6.75 -5.13 1.69
C ILE A 318 5.57 -5.92 2.25
N TYR A 319 5.05 -6.90 1.51
CA TYR A 319 3.92 -7.72 1.92
C TYR A 319 4.18 -8.43 3.26
N ASN A 320 5.40 -8.94 3.44
CA ASN A 320 5.84 -9.70 4.61
C ASN A 320 6.30 -8.83 5.80
N GLY A 321 6.34 -7.50 5.67
CA GLY A 321 6.68 -6.60 6.77
C GLY A 321 8.15 -6.20 6.88
N TYR A 322 8.98 -6.47 5.87
CA TYR A 322 10.43 -6.20 5.87
C TYR A 322 10.80 -4.79 5.37
N TRP A 323 9.93 -3.80 5.53
CA TRP A 323 10.23 -2.42 5.09
C TRP A 323 11.53 -1.86 5.67
N TRP A 324 11.81 -2.15 6.93
CA TRP A 324 13.00 -1.65 7.64
C TRP A 324 14.23 -2.55 7.51
N ALA A 325 14.13 -3.67 6.79
CA ALA A 325 15.23 -4.61 6.58
C ALA A 325 16.35 -4.02 5.71
N PRO A 326 17.62 -4.40 5.95
CA PRO A 326 18.78 -3.92 5.18
C PRO A 326 18.66 -4.19 3.68
N GLU A 327 18.19 -5.38 3.28
CA GLU A 327 18.05 -5.73 1.87
C GLU A 327 17.00 -4.88 1.15
N ARG A 328 15.88 -4.51 1.82
CA ARG A 328 14.92 -3.59 1.23
C ARG A 328 15.55 -2.21 0.98
N LYS A 329 16.37 -1.72 1.90
CA LYS A 329 17.10 -0.44 1.74
C LYS A 329 18.07 -0.52 0.55
N ALA A 330 18.80 -1.62 0.39
CA ALA A 330 19.70 -1.83 -0.74
C ALA A 330 18.94 -1.85 -2.08
N LEU A 331 17.82 -2.58 -2.15
CA LEU A 331 16.95 -2.59 -3.33
C LEU A 331 16.39 -1.19 -3.63
N GLN A 332 15.94 -0.44 -2.61
CA GLN A 332 15.45 0.92 -2.80
C GLN A 332 16.51 1.84 -3.38
N THR A 333 17.75 1.73 -2.93
CA THR A 333 18.86 2.53 -3.48
C THR A 333 19.07 2.25 -4.96
N LEU A 334 19.01 0.98 -5.37
CA LEU A 334 19.08 0.59 -6.78
C LEU A 334 17.89 1.16 -7.57
N ILE A 335 16.67 0.98 -7.06
CA ILE A 335 15.46 1.50 -7.68
C ILE A 335 15.53 3.01 -7.83
N ASP A 336 15.87 3.75 -6.78
CA ASP A 336 15.95 5.22 -6.80
C ASP A 336 17.03 5.71 -7.80
N TYR A 337 18.13 4.97 -7.94
CA TYR A 337 19.14 5.26 -8.97
C TYR A 337 18.54 5.19 -10.37
N THR A 338 17.72 4.17 -10.67
CA THR A 338 17.08 4.03 -12.00
C THR A 338 16.11 5.16 -12.31
N GLN A 339 15.57 5.81 -11.30
CA GLN A 339 14.54 6.85 -11.45
C GLN A 339 15.10 8.25 -11.74
N GLN A 340 16.42 8.45 -11.68
CA GLN A 340 17.02 9.77 -11.89
C GLN A 340 16.71 10.34 -13.29
N SER A 341 16.55 9.47 -14.29
CA SER A 341 16.20 9.83 -15.67
C SER A 341 14.70 9.78 -15.96
N VAL A 342 13.87 9.35 -15.02
CA VAL A 342 12.41 9.22 -15.24
C VAL A 342 11.72 10.56 -15.00
N ASN A 343 11.83 11.42 -16.03
CA ASN A 343 11.29 12.78 -16.05
C ASN A 343 10.50 12.99 -17.35
N GLY A 344 9.38 13.69 -17.27
CA GLY A 344 8.54 13.98 -18.43
C GLY A 344 7.06 13.94 -18.09
N TRP A 345 6.24 13.69 -19.07
CA TRP A 345 4.78 13.65 -18.87
C TRP A 345 4.13 12.50 -19.64
N VAL A 346 2.96 12.08 -19.14
CA VAL A 346 2.10 11.06 -19.75
C VAL A 346 0.68 11.60 -19.83
N ARG A 347 0.06 11.52 -21.00
CA ARG A 347 -1.38 11.76 -21.15
C ARG A 347 -2.13 10.45 -21.10
N LEU A 348 -3.09 10.40 -20.20
CA LEU A 348 -3.99 9.28 -19.99
C LEU A 348 -5.41 9.63 -20.44
N LYS A 349 -6.15 8.61 -20.86
CA LYS A 349 -7.60 8.66 -21.04
C LYS A 349 -8.22 7.70 -20.03
N LEU A 350 -9.05 8.23 -19.13
CA LEU A 350 -9.79 7.49 -18.12
C LEU A 350 -11.19 7.21 -18.67
N TYR A 351 -11.59 5.96 -18.73
CA TYR A 351 -12.87 5.59 -19.32
C TYR A 351 -13.33 4.21 -18.88
N LYS A 352 -14.48 4.12 -18.21
CA LYS A 352 -15.20 2.89 -17.88
C LYS A 352 -14.28 1.75 -17.40
N GLY A 353 -13.63 1.96 -16.27
CA GLY A 353 -12.73 0.99 -15.64
C GLY A 353 -11.31 0.95 -16.23
N ASN A 354 -11.03 1.69 -17.30
CA ASN A 354 -9.78 1.61 -18.02
C ASN A 354 -8.91 2.87 -17.84
N VAL A 355 -7.60 2.65 -17.70
CA VAL A 355 -6.55 3.66 -17.81
C VAL A 355 -5.81 3.43 -19.11
N ILE A 356 -6.01 4.30 -20.10
CA ILE A 356 -5.46 4.16 -21.45
C ILE A 356 -4.37 5.21 -21.65
N VAL A 357 -3.15 4.78 -21.96
CA VAL A 357 -2.07 5.69 -22.33
C VAL A 357 -2.31 6.21 -23.73
N VAL A 358 -2.37 7.54 -23.88
CA VAL A 358 -2.61 8.21 -25.16
C VAL A 358 -1.31 8.73 -25.77
N SER A 359 -0.49 9.40 -24.96
CA SER A 359 0.80 9.93 -25.38
C SER A 359 1.74 10.09 -24.18
N ARG A 360 3.01 10.25 -24.47
CA ARG A 360 4.07 10.49 -23.48
C ARG A 360 5.24 11.21 -24.15
N ASP A 361 5.97 11.99 -23.37
CA ASP A 361 7.17 12.68 -23.83
C ASP A 361 8.12 12.98 -22.68
N SER A 362 9.40 13.02 -23.00
CA SER A 362 10.46 13.49 -22.13
C SER A 362 11.45 14.32 -22.94
N LYS A 363 11.47 15.63 -22.70
CA LYS A 363 12.33 16.56 -23.45
C LYS A 363 13.83 16.34 -23.23
N THR A 364 14.21 15.81 -22.08
CA THR A 364 15.62 15.74 -21.64
C THR A 364 16.13 14.32 -21.45
N ASN A 365 15.27 13.34 -21.28
CA ASN A 365 15.66 11.99 -20.89
C ASN A 365 15.09 10.89 -21.81
N SER A 366 14.43 11.23 -22.92
CA SER A 366 13.94 10.23 -23.85
C SER A 366 15.09 9.47 -24.50
N LEU A 367 15.02 8.15 -24.43
CA LEU A 367 15.86 7.20 -25.18
C LEU A 367 15.18 6.75 -26.48
N PHE A 368 13.95 7.22 -26.73
CA PHE A 368 13.23 6.95 -27.97
C PHE A 368 13.69 7.96 -29.04
N ASP A 369 14.53 7.51 -29.95
CA ASP A 369 15.01 8.31 -31.09
C ASP A 369 14.12 8.03 -32.30
N MET A 370 13.35 9.03 -32.72
CA MET A 370 12.42 8.91 -33.85
C MET A 370 13.15 8.73 -35.17
N ASN A 371 14.41 9.19 -35.29
CA ASN A 371 15.20 9.02 -36.53
C ASN A 371 15.68 7.58 -36.70
N ILE A 372 15.93 6.85 -35.59
CA ILE A 372 16.34 5.44 -35.62
C ILE A 372 15.12 4.52 -35.61
N ALA A 373 14.09 4.87 -34.86
CA ALA A 373 12.87 4.05 -34.65
C ALA A 373 11.83 4.22 -35.78
N THR A 374 12.28 4.58 -36.99
CA THR A 374 11.44 4.73 -38.19
C THR A 374 11.54 3.49 -39.10
N PHE A 375 10.47 3.21 -39.87
CA PHE A 375 10.49 2.25 -40.95
C PHE A 375 10.81 2.89 -42.29
N ASP A 376 10.92 4.22 -42.33
CA ASP A 376 11.36 4.99 -43.50
C ASP A 376 12.89 5.03 -43.59
N ASP A 377 13.40 5.71 -44.59
CA ASP A 377 14.86 5.93 -44.75
C ASP A 377 15.36 6.81 -43.58
N ASP A 378 16.27 6.25 -42.78
CA ASP A 378 16.87 6.89 -41.61
C ASP A 378 18.18 7.65 -41.94
N GLY A 379 18.51 7.78 -43.23
CA GLY A 379 19.75 8.42 -43.69
C GLY A 379 21.03 7.66 -43.27
N GLY A 380 20.92 6.37 -42.98
CA GLY A 380 22.02 5.50 -42.58
C GLY A 380 22.31 5.48 -41.07
N ALA A 381 21.41 5.96 -40.24
CA ALA A 381 21.53 5.88 -38.76
C ALA A 381 21.55 4.43 -38.26
N TYR A 382 20.88 3.50 -38.95
CA TYR A 382 20.87 2.07 -38.68
C TYR A 382 21.21 1.24 -39.91
N ASN A 383 22.31 0.47 -39.87
CA ASN A 383 22.68 -0.43 -40.96
C ASN A 383 21.95 -1.79 -40.78
N GLN A 384 20.93 -2.02 -41.60
CA GLN A 384 20.13 -3.26 -41.55
C GLN A 384 20.97 -4.52 -41.84
N ALA A 385 22.10 -4.43 -42.56
CA ALA A 385 22.96 -5.57 -42.86
C ALA A 385 23.64 -6.15 -41.63
N ASP A 386 23.88 -5.35 -40.59
CA ASP A 386 24.53 -5.79 -39.34
C ASP A 386 23.64 -6.76 -38.56
N ALA A 387 22.33 -6.69 -38.68
CA ALA A 387 21.41 -7.63 -38.09
C ALA A 387 21.65 -9.07 -38.52
N GLY A 388 22.07 -9.29 -39.80
CA GLY A 388 22.38 -10.63 -40.32
C GLY A 388 23.53 -11.34 -39.59
N GLY A 389 24.59 -10.60 -39.23
CA GLY A 389 25.70 -11.12 -38.40
C GLY A 389 25.25 -11.47 -36.97
N PHE A 390 24.58 -10.55 -36.31
CA PHE A 390 24.01 -10.74 -34.97
C PHE A 390 23.10 -11.97 -34.89
N ILE A 391 22.18 -12.11 -35.85
CA ILE A 391 21.24 -13.26 -35.91
C ILE A 391 21.99 -14.57 -36.07
N LYS A 392 23.00 -14.64 -36.98
CA LYS A 392 23.78 -15.86 -37.23
C LYS A 392 24.48 -16.34 -35.96
N LEU A 393 25.12 -15.45 -35.21
CA LEU A 393 25.78 -15.78 -33.94
C LEU A 393 24.80 -16.25 -32.88
N ASN A 394 23.69 -15.55 -32.65
CA ASN A 394 22.67 -15.94 -31.70
C ASN A 394 21.99 -17.28 -32.08
N ALA A 395 21.88 -17.59 -33.37
CA ALA A 395 21.28 -18.82 -33.86
C ALA A 395 22.17 -20.07 -33.68
N LEU A 396 23.47 -19.93 -33.36
CA LEU A 396 24.40 -21.07 -33.29
C LEU A 396 23.90 -22.14 -32.32
N ARG A 397 23.54 -21.78 -31.09
CA ARG A 397 23.01 -22.72 -30.07
C ARG A 397 21.77 -23.45 -30.56
N MET A 398 20.86 -22.74 -31.24
CA MET A 398 19.60 -23.30 -31.75
C MET A 398 19.86 -24.29 -32.90
N ARG A 399 20.80 -23.96 -33.79
CA ARG A 399 21.19 -24.85 -34.88
C ARG A 399 21.85 -26.13 -34.38
N ILE A 400 22.70 -26.05 -33.33
CA ILE A 400 23.31 -27.22 -32.70
C ILE A 400 22.22 -28.10 -32.08
N ALA A 401 21.35 -27.54 -31.24
CA ALA A 401 20.25 -28.29 -30.61
C ALA A 401 19.29 -28.90 -31.65
N GLY A 402 18.94 -28.16 -32.72
CA GLY A 402 18.08 -28.66 -33.80
C GLY A 402 18.66 -29.81 -34.63
N ARG A 403 20.01 -29.98 -34.65
CA ARG A 403 20.65 -31.15 -35.27
C ARG A 403 20.61 -32.41 -34.41
N MET A 404 20.54 -32.24 -33.08
CA MET A 404 20.46 -33.36 -32.13
C MET A 404 19.05 -33.97 -32.04
N ASN A 405 18.02 -33.22 -32.46
CA ASN A 405 16.63 -33.66 -32.47
C ASN A 405 16.19 -34.30 -33.81
N LYS A 406 17.13 -34.55 -34.70
CA LYS A 406 16.97 -35.33 -35.93
C LYS A 406 17.63 -36.70 -35.77
#